data_41142b3d8c930c72359221f1ca276c58
#
_entry.id   41142b3d8c930c72359221f1ca276c58
#
_cell.length_a   1.000
_cell.length_b   1.000
_cell.length_c   1.000
_cell.angle_alpha   90.00
_cell.angle_beta   90.00
_cell.angle_gamma   90.00
#
_symmetry.space_group_name_H-M   'P 1'
#
loop_
_entity.id
_entity.type
_entity.pdbx_description
1 polymer ?
#
loop_
_entity_poly.entity_id
_entity_poly.type
_entity_poly.pdbx_seq_one_letter_code
_entity_poly.pdbx_strand_id
1 'polypeptide(L)'
;HGRNQSGDVVEWGFNSRLDNLQAAILNFKLKSYPNDITRRRDIAMQYNEGLKGIKELMLPPPPTQKPYFDVYQNYELRAEKRNELKIYLESEGIKTIIQWAGSPVHSFDKLGFKDISLPKTDSFFNKCLMLPINMTLSNDDVNKIIVKINKFYD
;
A
#
# COMPACT_ATOMS: atom_id res chain seq x y z
N HIS A 1 29.11 -2.40 -5.76
CA HIS A 1 29.89 -2.54 -6.99
C HIS A 1 30.41 -3.96 -7.23
N GLY A 2 29.94 -4.99 -6.49
CA GLY A 2 30.41 -6.38 -6.63
C GLY A 2 31.88 -6.57 -6.22
N ARG A 3 32.37 -5.79 -5.24
CA ARG A 3 33.74 -5.90 -4.72
C ARG A 3 33.80 -6.66 -3.41
N ASN A 4 34.84 -7.45 -3.24
CA ASN A 4 35.17 -8.09 -1.97
C ASN A 4 35.88 -7.12 -1.00
N GLN A 5 36.25 -7.62 0.19
CA GLN A 5 36.95 -6.80 1.21
C GLN A 5 38.33 -6.33 0.75
N SER A 6 38.98 -7.03 -0.16
CA SER A 6 40.28 -6.65 -0.75
C SER A 6 40.13 -5.61 -1.87
N GLY A 7 38.91 -5.29 -2.27
CA GLY A 7 38.63 -4.31 -3.31
C GLY A 7 38.55 -4.89 -4.74
N ASP A 8 38.75 -6.21 -4.90
CA ASP A 8 38.66 -6.86 -6.21
C ASP A 8 37.21 -6.99 -6.65
N VAL A 9 36.96 -6.83 -7.95
CA VAL A 9 35.63 -7.05 -8.54
C VAL A 9 35.44 -8.58 -8.71
N VAL A 10 34.49 -9.16 -8.00
CA VAL A 10 34.23 -10.61 -7.97
C VAL A 10 32.86 -10.97 -8.55
N GLU A 11 31.97 -9.98 -8.71
CA GLU A 11 30.63 -10.21 -9.25
C GLU A 11 30.03 -8.91 -9.84
N TRP A 12 28.92 -9.02 -10.55
CA TRP A 12 28.13 -7.85 -10.96
C TRP A 12 27.43 -7.24 -9.76
N GLY A 13 27.62 -5.93 -9.54
CA GLY A 13 27.00 -5.22 -8.44
C GLY A 13 26.36 -3.91 -8.88
N PHE A 14 25.47 -3.39 -8.06
CA PHE A 14 24.83 -2.10 -8.29
C PHE A 14 25.62 -0.95 -7.70
N ASN A 15 25.50 0.24 -8.30
CA ASN A 15 25.98 1.47 -7.70
C ASN A 15 25.00 1.91 -6.60
N SER A 16 25.12 1.30 -5.43
CA SER A 16 24.28 1.59 -4.28
C SER A 16 25.10 2.28 -3.20
N ARG A 17 24.60 3.42 -2.74
CA ARG A 17 25.23 4.22 -1.69
C ARG A 17 24.19 4.56 -0.63
N LEU A 18 24.62 4.57 0.61
CA LEU A 18 23.87 5.07 1.75
C LEU A 18 24.76 6.10 2.44
N ASP A 19 24.35 7.37 2.43
CA ASP A 19 25.11 8.39 3.14
C ASP A 19 24.96 8.27 4.66
N ASN A 20 25.94 8.81 5.39
CA ASN A 20 25.99 8.66 6.84
C ASN A 20 24.79 9.30 7.56
N LEU A 21 24.22 10.37 7.02
CA LEU A 21 23.05 11.02 7.61
C LEU A 21 21.82 10.11 7.48
N GLN A 22 21.59 9.54 6.30
CA GLN A 22 20.50 8.60 6.10
C GLN A 22 20.70 7.33 6.93
N ALA A 23 21.92 6.81 7.01
CA ALA A 23 22.24 5.65 7.83
C ALA A 23 21.95 5.91 9.33
N ALA A 24 22.30 7.09 9.83
CA ALA A 24 22.03 7.47 11.23
C ALA A 24 20.52 7.55 11.52
N ILE A 25 19.75 8.15 10.61
CA ILE A 25 18.27 8.23 10.73
C ILE A 25 17.65 6.84 10.71
N LEU A 26 18.08 5.98 9.78
CA LEU A 26 17.58 4.60 9.68
C LEU A 26 17.93 3.79 10.93
N ASN A 27 19.17 3.90 11.43
CA ASN A 27 19.58 3.20 12.64
C ASN A 27 18.77 3.62 13.87
N PHE A 28 18.38 4.89 13.95
CA PHE A 28 17.48 5.37 15.00
C PHE A 28 16.07 4.76 14.85
N LYS A 29 15.49 4.80 13.63
CA LYS A 29 14.14 4.31 13.35
C LYS A 29 14.00 2.79 13.48
N LEU A 30 15.04 2.03 13.13
CA LEU A 30 15.02 0.57 13.24
C LEU A 30 14.74 0.07 14.65
N LYS A 31 15.04 0.86 15.68
CA LYS A 31 14.78 0.49 17.09
C LYS A 31 13.29 0.37 17.39
N SER A 32 12.43 1.17 16.75
CA SER A 32 10.98 1.16 16.92
C SER A 32 10.26 0.35 15.83
N TYR A 33 10.95 -0.04 14.77
CA TYR A 33 10.35 -0.65 13.57
C TYR A 33 9.50 -1.91 13.84
N PRO A 34 9.86 -2.82 14.76
CA PRO A 34 8.98 -3.94 15.11
C PRO A 34 7.62 -3.50 15.66
N ASN A 35 7.57 -2.42 16.44
CA ASN A 35 6.32 -1.85 16.95
C ASN A 35 5.49 -1.22 15.82
N ASP A 36 6.16 -0.56 14.87
CA ASP A 36 5.51 0.03 13.69
C ASP A 36 4.87 -1.07 12.82
N ILE A 37 5.55 -2.20 12.64
CA ILE A 37 4.99 -3.37 11.93
C ILE A 37 3.77 -3.91 12.66
N THR A 38 3.87 -4.09 13.98
CA THR A 38 2.74 -4.57 14.80
C THR A 38 1.53 -3.65 14.62
N ARG A 39 1.73 -2.34 14.78
CA ARG A 39 0.64 -1.36 14.63
C ARG A 39 -0.01 -1.39 13.24
N ARG A 40 0.78 -1.46 12.18
CA ARG A 40 0.26 -1.58 10.80
C ARG A 40 -0.58 -2.83 10.62
N ARG A 41 -0.13 -3.95 11.15
CA ARG A 41 -0.86 -5.22 11.11
C ARG A 41 -2.16 -5.16 11.91
N ASP A 42 -2.17 -4.48 13.05
CA ASP A 42 -3.38 -4.26 13.86
C ASP A 42 -4.43 -3.42 13.11
N ILE A 43 -3.98 -2.34 12.44
CA ILE A 43 -4.87 -1.53 11.59
C ILE A 43 -5.41 -2.36 10.43
N ALA A 44 -4.56 -3.12 9.75
CA ALA A 44 -4.99 -4.00 8.65
C ALA A 44 -6.00 -5.05 9.12
N MET A 45 -5.83 -5.61 10.31
CA MET A 45 -6.80 -6.53 10.91
C MET A 45 -8.15 -5.85 11.14
N GLN A 46 -8.16 -4.65 11.72
CA GLN A 46 -9.39 -3.89 11.96
C GLN A 46 -10.13 -3.60 10.64
N TYR A 47 -9.42 -3.19 9.58
CA TYR A 47 -10.03 -3.01 8.27
C TYR A 47 -10.60 -4.32 7.71
N ASN A 48 -9.84 -5.41 7.76
CA ASN A 48 -10.31 -6.71 7.28
C ASN A 48 -11.59 -7.14 8.02
N GLU A 49 -11.61 -7.05 9.36
CA GLU A 49 -12.78 -7.43 10.14
C GLU A 49 -13.98 -6.50 9.91
N GLY A 50 -13.75 -5.20 9.84
CA GLY A 50 -14.81 -4.22 9.71
C GLY A 50 -15.42 -4.10 8.30
N LEU A 51 -14.71 -4.57 7.27
CA LEU A 51 -15.13 -4.43 5.87
C LEU A 51 -15.44 -5.76 5.17
N LYS A 52 -15.19 -6.91 5.79
CA LYS A 52 -15.34 -8.26 5.17
C LYS A 52 -16.74 -8.58 4.68
N GLY A 53 -17.77 -7.88 5.16
CA GLY A 53 -19.16 -8.10 4.76
C GLY A 53 -19.57 -7.40 3.47
N ILE A 54 -18.76 -6.46 2.96
CA ILE A 54 -19.09 -5.64 1.80
C ILE A 54 -18.69 -6.40 0.52
N LYS A 55 -19.67 -6.82 -0.27
CA LYS A 55 -19.47 -7.64 -1.50
C LYS A 55 -18.77 -6.87 -2.62
N GLU A 56 -18.92 -5.56 -2.62
CA GLU A 56 -18.33 -4.63 -3.57
C GLU A 56 -16.83 -4.39 -3.33
N LEU A 57 -16.28 -4.91 -2.22
CA LEU A 57 -14.88 -4.78 -1.88
C LEU A 57 -14.13 -6.10 -2.00
N MET A 58 -12.94 -6.05 -2.58
CA MET A 58 -11.95 -7.11 -2.47
C MET A 58 -10.81 -6.60 -1.57
N LEU A 59 -10.74 -7.14 -0.37
CA LEU A 59 -9.74 -6.76 0.61
C LEU A 59 -8.41 -7.50 0.37
N PRO A 60 -7.27 -6.93 0.78
CA PRO A 60 -6.01 -7.68 0.80
C PRO A 60 -6.09 -8.85 1.79
N PRO A 61 -5.22 -9.87 1.63
CA PRO A 61 -5.16 -10.98 2.56
C PRO A 61 -5.00 -10.50 4.01
N PRO A 62 -5.68 -11.13 4.99
CA PRO A 62 -5.56 -10.69 6.39
C PRO A 62 -4.17 -10.99 6.98
N PRO A 63 -3.74 -10.28 8.04
CA PRO A 63 -2.44 -10.47 8.69
C PRO A 63 -2.19 -11.88 9.23
N THR A 64 -3.24 -12.69 9.38
CA THR A 64 -3.18 -14.06 9.89
C THR A 64 -2.91 -15.11 8.81
N GLN A 65 -2.96 -14.75 7.53
CA GLN A 65 -2.80 -15.70 6.43
C GLN A 65 -1.37 -16.21 6.32
N LYS A 66 -1.17 -17.49 6.67
CA LYS A 66 0.12 -18.17 6.50
C LYS A 66 0.25 -18.73 5.07
N PRO A 67 1.47 -18.87 4.55
CA PRO A 67 2.78 -18.61 5.19
C PRO A 67 3.26 -17.14 5.06
N TYR A 68 2.46 -16.24 4.57
CA TYR A 68 2.85 -14.88 4.25
C TYR A 68 2.95 -13.99 5.49
N PHE A 69 3.91 -13.07 5.48
CA PHE A 69 4.08 -12.04 6.49
C PHE A 69 4.15 -10.68 5.82
N ASP A 70 2.99 -10.02 5.70
CA ASP A 70 2.90 -8.66 5.17
C ASP A 70 3.08 -7.64 6.30
N VAL A 71 3.85 -6.60 6.04
CA VAL A 71 4.06 -5.46 6.94
C VAL A 71 3.04 -4.32 6.72
N TYR A 72 2.22 -4.43 5.69
CA TYR A 72 1.22 -3.45 5.28
C TYR A 72 1.80 -2.04 5.16
N GLN A 73 2.80 -1.88 4.31
CA GLN A 73 3.26 -0.54 3.92
C GLN A 73 2.09 0.27 3.36
N ASN A 74 1.26 -0.36 2.55
CA ASN A 74 -0.01 0.15 2.06
C ASN A 74 -1.12 -0.85 2.42
N TYR A 75 -2.34 -0.36 2.67
CA TYR A 75 -3.54 -1.16 2.70
C TYR A 75 -4.34 -0.87 1.44
N GLU A 76 -4.16 -1.69 0.42
CA GLU A 76 -4.76 -1.52 -0.89
C GLU A 76 -5.87 -2.53 -1.10
N LEU A 77 -7.08 -2.02 -1.33
CA LEU A 77 -8.26 -2.79 -1.67
C LEU A 77 -8.69 -2.52 -3.12
N ARG A 78 -9.58 -3.35 -3.64
CA ARG A 78 -10.31 -3.06 -4.88
C ARG A 78 -11.76 -2.79 -4.54
N ALA A 79 -12.31 -1.70 -5.07
CA ALA A 79 -13.65 -1.22 -4.77
C ALA A 79 -14.47 -1.06 -6.05
N GLU A 80 -15.66 -1.61 -6.08
CA GLU A 80 -16.66 -1.17 -7.05
C GLU A 80 -17.06 0.29 -6.73
N LYS A 81 -17.38 1.09 -7.76
CA LYS A 81 -17.61 2.54 -7.62
C LYS A 81 -16.44 3.28 -6.92
N ARG A 82 -15.17 2.84 -7.20
CA ARG A 82 -13.96 3.36 -6.57
C ARG A 82 -13.87 4.89 -6.57
N ASN A 83 -14.23 5.54 -7.67
CA ASN A 83 -14.13 7.00 -7.80
C ASN A 83 -15.15 7.70 -6.91
N GLU A 84 -16.38 7.21 -6.88
CA GLU A 84 -17.45 7.72 -6.02
C GLU A 84 -17.11 7.52 -4.54
N LEU A 85 -16.60 6.34 -4.18
CA LEU A 85 -16.12 6.07 -2.83
C LEU A 85 -15.01 7.05 -2.43
N LYS A 86 -14.04 7.29 -3.32
CA LYS A 86 -12.95 8.23 -3.06
C LYS A 86 -13.49 9.64 -2.79
N ILE A 87 -14.39 10.15 -3.62
CA ILE A 87 -15.00 11.48 -3.48
C ILE A 87 -15.79 11.57 -2.18
N TYR A 88 -16.58 10.54 -1.87
CA TYR A 88 -17.34 10.45 -0.63
C TYR A 88 -16.44 10.51 0.60
N LEU A 89 -15.39 9.68 0.63
CA LEU A 89 -14.44 9.67 1.75
C LEU A 89 -13.73 11.01 1.92
N GLU A 90 -13.36 11.66 0.81
CA GLU A 90 -12.74 12.97 0.84
C GLU A 90 -13.68 14.04 1.42
N SER A 91 -14.98 14.00 1.09
CA SER A 91 -15.99 14.89 1.69
C SER A 91 -16.17 14.66 3.20
N GLU A 92 -15.87 13.46 3.69
CA GLU A 92 -15.88 13.11 5.10
C GLU A 92 -14.53 13.35 5.82
N GLY A 93 -13.58 14.02 5.11
CA GLY A 93 -12.26 14.36 5.64
C GLY A 93 -11.26 13.18 5.65
N ILE A 94 -11.54 12.11 4.91
CA ILE A 94 -10.70 10.91 4.81
C ILE A 94 -9.99 10.92 3.44
N LYS A 95 -8.67 11.17 3.45
CA LYS A 95 -7.86 11.15 2.23
C LYS A 95 -7.45 9.73 1.88
N THR A 96 -7.67 9.34 0.63
CA THR A 96 -7.27 8.05 0.06
C THR A 96 -6.37 8.27 -1.15
N ILE A 97 -5.60 7.25 -1.52
CA ILE A 97 -4.65 7.34 -2.63
C ILE A 97 -4.99 6.28 -3.67
N ILE A 98 -4.93 6.65 -4.93
CA ILE A 98 -4.96 5.72 -6.05
C ILE A 98 -3.52 5.46 -6.47
N GLN A 99 -3.12 4.20 -6.50
CA GLN A 99 -1.75 3.79 -6.85
C GLN A 99 -1.38 4.35 -8.24
N TRP A 100 -0.19 4.96 -8.34
CA TRP A 100 0.35 5.53 -9.58
C TRP A 100 -0.64 6.46 -10.32
N ALA A 101 -1.45 7.22 -9.58
CA ALA A 101 -2.52 8.06 -10.11
C ALA A 101 -3.54 7.31 -11.00
N GLY A 102 -3.65 5.99 -10.85
CA GLY A 102 -4.56 5.15 -11.64
C GLY A 102 -4.06 4.82 -13.04
N SER A 103 -2.79 5.10 -13.35
CA SER A 103 -2.23 4.90 -14.70
C SER A 103 -1.22 3.74 -14.71
N PRO A 104 -1.55 2.61 -15.32
CA PRO A 104 -0.60 1.51 -15.49
C PRO A 104 0.47 1.86 -16.52
N VAL A 105 1.65 1.25 -16.42
CA VAL A 105 2.81 1.60 -17.26
C VAL A 105 2.53 1.49 -18.77
N HIS A 106 1.71 0.53 -19.17
CA HIS A 106 1.37 0.33 -20.60
C HIS A 106 0.40 1.38 -21.17
N SER A 107 -0.18 2.25 -20.31
CA SER A 107 -0.98 3.40 -20.78
C SER A 107 -0.15 4.59 -21.26
N PHE A 108 1.17 4.51 -21.12
CA PHE A 108 2.06 5.59 -21.58
C PHE A 108 2.58 5.30 -22.99
N ASP A 109 1.92 5.82 -24.02
CA ASP A 109 2.26 5.62 -25.44
C ASP A 109 3.74 5.90 -25.76
N LYS A 110 4.31 6.91 -25.13
CA LYS A 110 5.72 7.31 -25.33
C LYS A 110 6.74 6.27 -24.85
N LEU A 111 6.30 5.27 -24.05
CA LEU A 111 7.16 4.17 -23.60
C LEU A 111 7.12 2.96 -24.53
N GLY A 112 6.42 3.04 -25.68
CA GLY A 112 6.39 2.00 -26.68
C GLY A 112 5.42 0.84 -26.40
N PHE A 113 4.49 1.00 -25.48
CA PHE A 113 3.50 -0.05 -25.11
C PHE A 113 2.17 0.07 -25.84
N LYS A 114 2.08 0.87 -26.88
CA LYS A 114 0.83 1.25 -27.57
C LYS A 114 -0.07 0.07 -27.98
N ASP A 115 0.55 -1.06 -28.33
CA ASP A 115 -0.18 -2.24 -28.84
C ASP A 115 -0.33 -3.36 -27.79
N ILE A 116 -0.03 -3.06 -26.52
CA ILE A 116 -0.11 -4.06 -25.45
C ILE A 116 -1.42 -3.93 -24.71
N SER A 117 -2.20 -5.03 -24.69
CA SER A 117 -3.43 -5.15 -23.90
C SER A 117 -3.18 -5.97 -22.64
N LEU A 118 -3.43 -5.39 -21.47
CA LEU A 118 -3.28 -6.03 -20.16
C LEU A 118 -4.58 -5.91 -19.34
N PRO A 119 -5.66 -6.62 -19.72
CA PRO A 119 -6.99 -6.41 -19.15
C PRO A 119 -7.07 -6.67 -17.64
N LYS A 120 -6.26 -7.57 -17.09
CA LYS A 120 -6.18 -7.78 -15.62
C LYS A 120 -5.57 -6.58 -14.91
N THR A 121 -4.55 -5.97 -15.50
CA THR A 121 -3.91 -4.76 -14.97
C THR A 121 -4.87 -3.59 -15.05
N ASP A 122 -5.55 -3.41 -16.16
CA ASP A 122 -6.56 -2.35 -16.34
C ASP A 122 -7.70 -2.49 -15.33
N SER A 123 -8.22 -3.70 -15.15
CA SER A 123 -9.25 -3.98 -14.15
C SER A 123 -8.77 -3.67 -12.74
N PHE A 124 -7.51 -3.97 -12.40
CA PHE A 124 -6.93 -3.63 -11.11
C PHE A 124 -6.87 -2.11 -10.92
N PHE A 125 -6.28 -1.38 -11.86
CA PHE A 125 -6.11 0.08 -11.77
C PHE A 125 -7.45 0.84 -11.75
N ASN A 126 -8.48 0.28 -12.36
CA ASN A 126 -9.83 0.86 -12.31
C ASN A 126 -10.50 0.75 -10.93
N LYS A 127 -10.06 -0.18 -10.08
CA LYS A 127 -10.70 -0.49 -8.80
C LYS A 127 -9.81 -0.26 -7.59
N CYS A 128 -8.49 -0.18 -7.74
CA CYS A 128 -7.57 -0.05 -6.62
C CYS A 128 -7.74 1.26 -5.86
N LEU A 129 -7.72 1.17 -4.53
CA LEU A 129 -7.77 2.30 -3.60
C LEU A 129 -7.00 1.97 -2.34
N MET A 130 -6.08 2.86 -1.95
CA MET A 130 -5.34 2.73 -0.70
C MET A 130 -6.03 3.50 0.42
N LEU A 131 -6.36 2.79 1.50
CA LEU A 131 -6.85 3.39 2.74
C LEU A 131 -5.70 3.92 3.58
N PRO A 132 -5.96 4.92 4.44
CA PRO A 132 -4.97 5.43 5.36
C PRO A 132 -4.40 4.32 6.25
N ILE A 133 -3.08 4.21 6.31
CA ILE A 133 -2.38 3.31 7.21
C ILE A 133 -1.04 3.92 7.62
N ASN A 134 -0.95 4.41 8.85
CA ASN A 134 0.26 4.99 9.41
C ASN A 134 0.26 4.93 10.94
N MET A 135 1.39 5.28 11.57
CA MET A 135 1.57 5.15 13.01
C MET A 135 0.79 6.17 13.85
N THR A 136 0.27 7.24 13.24
CA THR A 136 -0.46 8.29 13.96
C THR A 136 -1.97 8.06 13.99
N LEU A 137 -2.49 7.09 13.21
CA LEU A 137 -3.90 6.73 13.24
C LEU A 137 -4.27 6.08 14.57
N SER A 138 -5.25 6.66 15.26
CA SER A 138 -5.88 6.05 16.42
C SER A 138 -6.86 4.91 16.00
N ASN A 139 -7.30 4.10 16.94
CA ASN A 139 -8.34 3.11 16.67
C ASN A 139 -9.67 3.78 16.32
N ASP A 140 -9.96 4.96 16.90
CA ASP A 140 -11.17 5.73 16.59
C ASP A 140 -11.13 6.26 15.14
N ASP A 141 -9.95 6.69 14.65
CA ASP A 141 -9.80 7.08 13.24
C ASP A 141 -10.05 5.90 12.31
N VAL A 142 -9.50 4.73 12.61
CA VAL A 142 -9.72 3.49 11.86
C VAL A 142 -11.20 3.11 11.86
N ASN A 143 -11.84 3.14 13.01
CA ASN A 143 -13.27 2.88 13.16
C ASN A 143 -14.12 3.87 12.36
N LYS A 144 -13.79 5.16 12.39
CA LYS A 144 -14.47 6.19 11.59
C LYS A 144 -14.40 5.85 10.10
N ILE A 145 -13.23 5.46 9.61
CA ILE A 145 -13.04 5.08 8.19
C ILE A 145 -13.93 3.88 7.85
N ILE A 146 -13.92 2.83 8.68
CA ILE A 146 -14.75 1.62 8.51
C ILE A 146 -16.24 1.98 8.45
N VAL A 147 -16.73 2.77 9.41
CA VAL A 147 -18.14 3.19 9.47
C VAL A 147 -18.54 3.96 8.22
N LYS A 148 -17.67 4.88 7.73
CA LYS A 148 -17.97 5.66 6.53
C LYS A 148 -18.00 4.78 5.28
N ILE A 149 -17.10 3.80 5.15
CA ILE A 149 -17.11 2.89 4.01
C ILE A 149 -18.36 2.00 4.04
N ASN A 150 -18.74 1.43 5.18
CA ASN A 150 -19.99 0.67 5.31
C ASN A 150 -21.19 1.53 4.89
N LYS A 151 -21.31 2.75 5.43
CA LYS A 151 -22.40 3.67 5.09
C LYS A 151 -22.50 4.02 3.59
N PHE A 152 -21.37 3.98 2.86
CA PHE A 152 -21.36 4.25 1.42
C PHE A 152 -21.97 3.09 0.61
N TYR A 153 -21.85 1.85 1.11
CA TYR A 153 -22.32 0.65 0.41
C TYR A 153 -23.67 0.13 0.93
N ASP A 154 -24.19 0.63 2.07
CA ASP A 154 -25.54 0.37 2.57
C ASP A 154 -26.60 1.08 1.67
#